data_543c0e2be6abe09c2d0e6ed61932c20d
#
_entry.id   543c0e2be6abe09c2d0e6ed61932c20d
#
_cell.length_a   1.000
_cell.length_b   1.000
_cell.length_c   1.000
_cell.angle_alpha   90.00
_cell.angle_beta   90.00
_cell.angle_gamma   90.00
#
_symmetry.space_group_name_H-M   'P 1'
#
loop_
_entity.id
_entity.type
_entity.pdbx_description
1 polymer ?
#
loop_
_entity_poly.entity_id
_entity_poly.type
_entity_poly.pdbx_seq_one_letter_code
_entity_poly.pdbx_strand_id
1 'polypeptide(L)'
;MVILGLGGLLNDPACAVLRDGVLAAAAEQRKLARNVRLGELPEEAIRACLRLAAASAADVNCVALVRPFAAGNETALHLELRQWFPNSQIVLVEHHTAHAAASYFASPFEKAVVLTLDRAGDFRCGVRWSASGTHLVPERELYYPDSLGDLYGRVTELLGFKPNAEEHKVQWLSATTDDLRFVGLFREILFTDTSGWPRIDRSYFHGELRVRGGFSARFYQRLGLEEGTDLPPALHAPLAAGLQRAIEEAVLEMAGRGESLCLGGGLAFNALLIAALERSGRWKHVFVQPAAGNAGTAVGAVFYA
;
A
#
# COMPACT_ATOMS: atom_id res chain seq x y z
N MET A 1 -20.41 21.98 -0.80
CA MET A 1 -20.03 21.03 0.28
C MET A 1 -18.53 20.85 0.26
N VAL A 2 -17.87 20.94 1.42
CA VAL A 2 -16.42 20.76 1.55
C VAL A 2 -16.14 19.54 2.42
N ILE A 3 -15.43 18.56 1.86
CA ILE A 3 -14.97 17.37 2.58
C ILE A 3 -13.45 17.43 2.66
N LEU A 4 -12.90 17.26 3.85
CA LEU A 4 -11.47 17.21 4.12
C LEU A 4 -11.08 15.78 4.46
N GLY A 5 -10.15 15.19 3.72
CA GLY A 5 -9.62 13.84 3.93
C GLY A 5 -8.25 13.86 4.58
N LEU A 6 -8.07 13.01 5.56
CA LEU A 6 -6.80 12.81 6.25
C LEU A 6 -6.38 11.36 6.14
N GLY A 7 -5.16 11.12 5.67
CA GLY A 7 -4.65 9.77 5.47
C GLY A 7 -3.16 9.66 5.72
N GLY A 8 -2.66 8.43 5.76
CA GLY A 8 -1.25 8.14 5.90
C GLY A 8 -0.61 8.57 7.22
N LEU A 9 -1.38 8.87 8.26
CA LEU A 9 -0.90 9.54 9.49
C LEU A 9 0.29 8.85 10.16
N LEU A 10 0.39 7.53 10.04
CA LEU A 10 1.48 6.75 10.65
C LEU A 10 2.75 6.64 9.80
N ASN A 11 2.67 6.99 8.50
CA ASN A 11 3.78 6.79 7.56
C ASN A 11 4.03 8.02 6.69
N ASP A 12 3.03 8.41 5.91
CA ASP A 12 3.08 9.51 4.95
C ASP A 12 1.87 10.43 5.11
N PRO A 13 1.82 11.23 6.19
CA PRO A 13 0.67 12.07 6.50
C PRO A 13 0.31 12.98 5.33
N ALA A 14 -0.96 13.00 4.95
CA ALA A 14 -1.46 13.74 3.82
C ALA A 14 -2.87 14.27 4.08
N CYS A 15 -3.22 15.33 3.37
CA CYS A 15 -4.54 15.92 3.33
C CYS A 15 -5.04 16.04 1.90
N ALA A 16 -6.35 15.86 1.73
CA ALA A 16 -7.05 16.16 0.48
C ALA A 16 -8.32 16.95 0.78
N VAL A 17 -8.77 17.76 -0.18
CA VAL A 17 -10.03 18.50 -0.09
C VAL A 17 -10.86 18.25 -1.34
N LEU A 18 -12.06 17.75 -1.15
CA LEU A 18 -13.12 17.68 -2.15
C LEU A 18 -14.06 18.86 -1.93
N ARG A 19 -14.29 19.65 -2.98
CA ARG A 19 -15.23 20.76 -2.95
C ARG A 19 -16.25 20.59 -4.06
N ASP A 20 -17.52 20.53 -3.69
CA ASP A 20 -18.65 20.40 -4.61
C ASP A 20 -18.49 19.25 -5.62
N GLY A 21 -17.98 18.11 -5.14
CA GLY A 21 -17.75 16.90 -5.92
C GLY A 21 -16.45 16.89 -6.73
N VAL A 22 -15.62 17.93 -6.65
CA VAL A 22 -14.35 18.03 -7.38
C VAL A 22 -13.18 17.97 -6.40
N LEU A 23 -12.18 17.13 -6.68
CA LEU A 23 -10.93 17.13 -5.93
C LEU A 23 -10.19 18.44 -6.17
N ALA A 24 -10.30 19.37 -5.22
CA ALA A 24 -9.75 20.71 -5.33
C ALA A 24 -8.28 20.80 -4.96
N ALA A 25 -7.82 19.97 -4.01
CA ALA A 25 -6.43 19.93 -3.56
C ALA A 25 -6.07 18.60 -2.91
N ALA A 26 -4.79 18.23 -3.00
CA ALA A 26 -4.19 17.15 -2.22
C ALA A 26 -2.71 17.49 -1.97
N ALA A 27 -2.21 17.22 -0.77
CA ALA A 27 -0.82 17.50 -0.41
C ALA A 27 -0.29 16.51 0.64
N GLU A 28 0.93 16.08 0.45
CA GLU A 28 1.69 15.33 1.46
C GLU A 28 2.38 16.29 2.43
N GLN A 29 2.31 16.01 3.73
CA GLN A 29 2.94 16.80 4.77
C GLN A 29 4.45 16.98 4.55
N ARG A 30 5.14 15.91 4.15
CA ARG A 30 6.60 15.93 3.92
C ARG A 30 7.06 16.81 2.74
N LYS A 31 6.16 17.22 1.86
CA LYS A 31 6.47 18.16 0.78
C LYS A 31 6.41 19.61 1.24
N LEU A 32 5.80 19.86 2.39
CA LEU A 32 5.55 21.19 2.94
C LEU A 32 6.32 21.45 4.23
N ALA A 33 6.61 20.43 5.01
CA ALA A 33 7.32 20.50 6.28
C ALA A 33 8.58 19.64 6.28
N ARG A 34 9.67 20.14 6.88
CA ARG A 34 10.93 19.38 7.03
C ARG A 34 10.84 18.31 8.12
N ASN A 35 10.15 18.63 9.21
CA ASN A 35 9.93 17.72 10.34
C ASN A 35 8.48 17.23 10.31
N VAL A 36 8.32 15.94 9.98
CA VAL A 36 7.02 15.29 9.98
C VAL A 36 6.88 14.48 11.26
N ARG A 37 5.83 14.77 12.02
CA ARG A 37 5.46 14.00 13.21
C ARG A 37 4.41 12.97 12.82
N LEU A 38 4.74 11.70 13.01
CA LEU A 38 3.83 10.62 12.70
C LEU A 38 2.78 10.45 13.81
N GLY A 39 1.54 10.16 13.42
CA GLY A 39 0.42 10.02 14.35
C GLY A 39 -0.25 11.35 14.74
N GLU A 40 0.28 12.51 14.30
CA GLU A 40 -0.30 13.85 14.50
C GLU A 40 -1.01 14.33 13.22
N LEU A 41 -1.79 15.41 13.36
CA LEU A 41 -2.44 16.04 12.20
C LEU A 41 -1.39 16.66 11.26
N PRO A 42 -1.56 16.52 9.95
CA PRO A 42 -0.68 17.15 8.95
C PRO A 42 -1.04 18.62 8.74
N GLU A 43 -0.72 19.47 9.71
CA GLU A 43 -1.19 20.86 9.78
C GLU A 43 -0.87 21.67 8.52
N GLU A 44 0.39 21.59 8.02
CA GLU A 44 0.79 22.35 6.84
C GLU A 44 0.06 21.87 5.59
N ALA A 45 -0.18 20.55 5.48
CA ALA A 45 -0.97 19.99 4.39
C ALA A 45 -2.43 20.42 4.48
N ILE A 46 -3.03 20.42 5.69
CA ILE A 46 -4.39 20.92 5.92
C ILE A 46 -4.50 22.38 5.48
N ARG A 47 -3.63 23.24 6.00
CA ARG A 47 -3.63 24.69 5.67
C ARG A 47 -3.43 24.93 4.17
N ALA A 48 -2.53 24.18 3.54
CA ALA A 48 -2.27 24.30 2.10
C ALA A 48 -3.48 23.86 1.27
N CYS A 49 -4.07 22.71 1.59
CA CYS A 49 -5.23 22.20 0.87
C CYS A 49 -6.45 23.10 1.01
N LEU A 50 -6.75 23.60 2.21
CA LEU A 50 -7.85 24.55 2.42
C LEU A 50 -7.64 25.84 1.62
N ARG A 51 -6.43 26.40 1.65
CA ARG A 51 -6.10 27.59 0.86
C ARG A 51 -6.26 27.36 -0.65
N LEU A 52 -5.77 26.23 -1.18
CA LEU A 52 -5.91 25.89 -2.61
C LEU A 52 -7.37 25.65 -3.00
N ALA A 53 -8.16 25.09 -2.10
CA ALA A 53 -9.60 24.89 -2.28
C ALA A 53 -10.42 26.17 -2.09
N ALA A 54 -9.80 27.31 -1.80
CA ALA A 54 -10.46 28.56 -1.42
C ALA A 54 -11.52 28.36 -0.32
N ALA A 55 -11.17 27.58 0.73
CA ALA A 55 -12.02 27.24 1.86
C ALA A 55 -11.31 27.55 3.18
N SER A 56 -12.08 27.82 4.21
CA SER A 56 -11.63 27.94 5.59
C SER A 56 -12.00 26.68 6.40
N ALA A 57 -11.47 26.56 7.62
CA ALA A 57 -11.85 25.46 8.51
C ALA A 57 -13.36 25.47 8.85
N ALA A 58 -13.98 26.67 8.89
CA ALA A 58 -15.40 26.80 9.14
C ALA A 58 -16.31 26.30 7.99
N ASP A 59 -15.76 26.23 6.77
CA ASP A 59 -16.49 25.75 5.60
C ASP A 59 -16.50 24.21 5.50
N VAL A 60 -15.67 23.51 6.31
CA VAL A 60 -15.56 22.06 6.27
C VAL A 60 -16.81 21.41 6.87
N ASN A 61 -17.56 20.71 6.04
CA ASN A 61 -18.78 20.01 6.44
C ASN A 61 -18.48 18.60 6.99
N CYS A 62 -17.44 17.93 6.43
CA CYS A 62 -17.07 16.59 6.81
C CYS A 62 -15.53 16.46 6.85
N VAL A 63 -15.02 15.79 7.88
CA VAL A 63 -13.64 15.30 7.96
C VAL A 63 -13.66 13.78 7.82
N ALA A 64 -13.13 13.29 6.72
CA ALA A 64 -12.95 11.86 6.46
C ALA A 64 -11.55 11.43 6.91
N LEU A 65 -11.48 10.68 7.99
CA LEU A 65 -10.23 10.23 8.60
C LEU A 65 -9.97 8.77 8.26
N VAL A 66 -8.86 8.49 7.62
CA VAL A 66 -8.41 7.11 7.46
C VAL A 66 -7.91 6.61 8.80
N ARG A 67 -8.50 5.54 9.26
CA ARG A 67 -8.35 4.99 10.60
C ARG A 67 -6.89 4.76 10.98
N PRO A 68 -6.35 5.48 11.96
CA PRO A 68 -4.97 5.33 12.43
C PRO A 68 -4.89 4.22 13.49
N PHE A 69 -5.26 2.99 13.16
CA PHE A 69 -5.46 1.89 14.09
C PHE A 69 -4.26 1.66 15.04
N ALA A 70 -3.04 1.75 14.54
CA ALA A 70 -1.83 1.49 15.33
C ALA A 70 -1.37 2.71 16.17
N ALA A 71 -1.96 3.88 16.00
CA ALA A 71 -1.53 5.09 16.73
C ALA A 71 -1.96 5.10 18.20
N GLY A 72 -2.85 4.21 18.61
CA GLY A 72 -3.22 3.97 20.02
C GLY A 72 -3.99 5.09 20.73
N ASN A 73 -4.15 6.25 20.15
CA ASN A 73 -4.80 7.40 20.80
C ASN A 73 -5.84 8.11 19.91
N GLU A 74 -6.83 7.35 19.45
CA GLU A 74 -7.94 7.90 18.65
C GLU A 74 -8.66 9.07 19.37
N THR A 75 -8.80 8.99 20.70
CA THR A 75 -9.49 10.03 21.48
C THR A 75 -8.79 11.37 21.39
N ALA A 76 -7.46 11.43 21.52
CA ALA A 76 -6.70 12.68 21.44
C ALA A 76 -6.81 13.29 20.04
N LEU A 77 -6.67 12.46 18.99
CA LEU A 77 -6.81 12.90 17.62
C LEU A 77 -8.22 13.44 17.31
N HIS A 78 -9.26 12.77 17.82
CA HIS A 78 -10.64 13.25 17.68
C HIS A 78 -10.88 14.57 18.39
N LEU A 79 -10.32 14.77 19.59
CA LEU A 79 -10.42 16.05 20.32
C LEU A 79 -9.72 17.16 19.53
N GLU A 80 -8.55 16.91 18.99
CA GLU A 80 -7.81 17.84 18.16
C GLU A 80 -8.59 18.20 16.89
N LEU A 81 -9.16 17.21 16.20
CA LEU A 81 -10.03 17.45 15.04
C LEU A 81 -11.25 18.32 15.39
N ARG A 82 -11.85 18.15 16.58
CA ARG A 82 -12.94 18.99 17.05
C ARG A 82 -12.52 20.43 17.35
N GLN A 83 -11.27 20.65 17.74
CA GLN A 83 -10.73 22.02 17.91
C GLN A 83 -10.55 22.71 16.56
N TRP A 84 -10.05 21.98 15.54
CA TRP A 84 -9.87 22.55 14.20
C TRP A 84 -11.18 22.71 13.43
N PHE A 85 -12.09 21.73 13.57
CA PHE A 85 -13.33 21.61 12.80
C PHE A 85 -14.54 21.36 13.71
N PRO A 86 -14.95 22.35 14.53
CA PRO A 86 -15.95 22.13 15.57
C PRO A 86 -17.32 21.70 15.02
N ASN A 87 -17.69 22.16 13.84
CA ASN A 87 -19.02 21.95 13.24
C ASN A 87 -19.05 20.81 12.21
N SER A 88 -17.91 20.16 11.90
CA SER A 88 -17.85 19.12 10.88
C SER A 88 -18.35 17.78 11.40
N GLN A 89 -18.91 16.96 10.51
CA GLN A 89 -19.06 15.52 10.76
C GLN A 89 -17.68 14.86 10.67
N ILE A 90 -17.37 13.92 11.55
CA ILE A 90 -16.17 13.08 11.45
C ILE A 90 -16.59 11.69 10.99
N VAL A 91 -16.05 11.26 9.87
CA VAL A 91 -16.27 9.92 9.27
C VAL A 91 -14.96 9.15 9.29
N LEU A 92 -14.97 7.95 9.87
CA LEU A 92 -13.82 7.05 9.82
C LEU A 92 -13.90 6.19 8.57
N VAL A 93 -12.82 6.16 7.80
CA VAL A 93 -12.67 5.35 6.60
C VAL A 93 -11.61 4.29 6.85
N GLU A 94 -11.94 3.05 6.57
CA GLU A 94 -11.01 1.94 6.74
C GLU A 94 -9.89 2.03 5.69
N HIS A 95 -8.69 1.59 6.06
CA HIS A 95 -7.45 1.76 5.29
C HIS A 95 -7.55 1.22 3.84
N HIS A 96 -7.93 -0.06 3.68
CA HIS A 96 -8.04 -0.65 2.34
C HIS A 96 -9.23 -0.11 1.55
N THR A 97 -10.30 0.32 2.23
CA THR A 97 -11.42 1.04 1.60
C THR A 97 -10.95 2.37 1.02
N ALA A 98 -10.12 3.11 1.76
CA ALA A 98 -9.53 4.34 1.26
C ALA A 98 -8.62 4.11 0.05
N HIS A 99 -7.77 3.09 0.08
CA HIS A 99 -6.96 2.71 -1.10
C HIS A 99 -7.83 2.34 -2.30
N ALA A 100 -8.89 1.57 -2.09
CA ALA A 100 -9.80 1.17 -3.17
C ALA A 100 -10.52 2.37 -3.76
N ALA A 101 -11.04 3.27 -2.91
CA ALA A 101 -11.70 4.49 -3.32
C ALA A 101 -10.75 5.43 -4.09
N ALA A 102 -9.51 5.61 -3.60
CA ALA A 102 -8.49 6.40 -4.28
C ALA A 102 -8.18 5.88 -5.69
N SER A 103 -8.13 4.56 -5.84
CA SER A 103 -7.80 3.93 -7.11
C SER A 103 -8.98 3.92 -8.07
N TYR A 104 -10.16 3.53 -7.60
CA TYR A 104 -11.32 3.35 -8.46
C TYR A 104 -11.96 4.68 -8.86
N PHE A 105 -12.28 5.55 -7.90
CA PHE A 105 -12.96 6.82 -8.22
C PHE A 105 -12.09 7.84 -8.95
N ALA A 106 -10.77 7.68 -8.93
CA ALA A 106 -9.87 8.45 -9.77
C ALA A 106 -9.69 7.85 -11.18
N SER A 107 -10.15 6.62 -11.41
CA SER A 107 -10.06 5.95 -12.72
C SER A 107 -11.15 6.41 -13.68
N PRO A 108 -10.98 6.18 -14.99
CA PRO A 108 -12.03 6.46 -15.97
C PRO A 108 -13.10 5.34 -16.07
N PHE A 109 -13.12 4.37 -15.16
CA PHE A 109 -13.93 3.16 -15.30
C PHE A 109 -15.25 3.25 -14.54
N GLU A 110 -16.35 2.87 -15.18
CA GLU A 110 -17.64 2.69 -14.52
C GLU A 110 -17.72 1.37 -13.73
N LYS A 111 -16.95 0.36 -14.15
CA LYS A 111 -16.84 -0.93 -13.49
C LYS A 111 -15.39 -1.38 -13.54
N ALA A 112 -14.89 -1.90 -12.42
CA ALA A 112 -13.54 -2.45 -12.34
C ALA A 112 -13.44 -3.52 -11.24
N VAL A 113 -12.45 -4.38 -11.36
CA VAL A 113 -11.87 -5.04 -10.20
C VAL A 113 -10.85 -4.09 -9.60
N VAL A 114 -10.87 -3.96 -8.27
CA VAL A 114 -9.82 -3.20 -7.57
C VAL A 114 -9.02 -4.16 -6.72
N LEU A 115 -7.71 -4.08 -6.79
CA LEU A 115 -6.80 -4.85 -5.94
C LEU A 115 -5.97 -3.88 -5.11
N THR A 116 -6.15 -3.93 -3.80
CA THR A 116 -5.38 -3.13 -2.86
C THR A 116 -4.39 -4.02 -2.15
N LEU A 117 -3.09 -3.68 -2.24
CA LEU A 117 -1.98 -4.47 -1.68
C LEU A 117 -1.05 -3.56 -0.89
N ASP A 118 -0.96 -3.81 0.40
CA ASP A 118 -0.10 -3.07 1.30
C ASP A 118 0.67 -4.01 2.23
N ARG A 119 1.55 -3.45 3.05
CA ARG A 119 2.30 -4.23 4.03
C ARG A 119 1.38 -4.76 5.13
N ALA A 120 0.64 -3.87 5.78
CA ALA A 120 -0.38 -4.17 6.76
C ALA A 120 -1.21 -2.91 7.04
N GLY A 121 -2.47 -2.92 6.66
CA GLY A 121 -3.44 -1.86 6.98
C GLY A 121 -4.56 -2.43 7.82
N ASP A 122 -4.61 -2.10 9.12
CA ASP A 122 -5.59 -2.63 10.06
C ASP A 122 -5.66 -4.18 10.07
N PHE A 123 -4.48 -4.87 10.03
CA PHE A 123 -4.25 -6.31 9.90
C PHE A 123 -4.55 -6.92 8.53
N ARG A 124 -5.21 -6.19 7.63
CA ARG A 124 -5.33 -6.58 6.22
C ARG A 124 -4.08 -6.18 5.46
N CYS A 125 -3.65 -7.00 4.53
CA CYS A 125 -2.51 -6.72 3.67
C CYS A 125 -2.85 -6.83 2.18
N GLY A 126 -4.06 -7.27 1.86
CA GLY A 126 -4.59 -7.27 0.51
C GLY A 126 -6.09 -7.46 0.49
N VAL A 127 -6.77 -6.76 -0.42
CA VAL A 127 -8.21 -6.93 -0.64
C VAL A 127 -8.50 -6.84 -2.13
N ARG A 128 -9.31 -7.77 -2.62
CA ARG A 128 -9.91 -7.73 -3.94
C ARG A 128 -11.34 -7.25 -3.84
N TRP A 129 -11.68 -6.26 -4.65
CA TRP A 129 -12.98 -5.61 -4.65
C TRP A 129 -13.65 -5.73 -6.02
N SER A 130 -14.96 -5.79 -6.00
CA SER A 130 -15.79 -5.47 -7.16
C SER A 130 -16.26 -4.02 -7.02
N ALA A 131 -16.03 -3.21 -8.05
CA ALA A 131 -16.40 -1.80 -8.08
C ALA A 131 -17.36 -1.51 -9.23
N SER A 132 -18.46 -0.79 -8.96
CA SER A 132 -19.44 -0.38 -9.96
C SER A 132 -20.20 0.86 -9.52
N GLY A 133 -20.17 1.93 -10.31
CA GLY A 133 -20.77 3.22 -9.95
C GLY A 133 -20.19 3.76 -8.66
N THR A 134 -20.99 3.91 -7.61
CA THR A 134 -20.56 4.38 -6.28
C THR A 134 -20.27 3.22 -5.30
N HIS A 135 -20.36 1.97 -5.73
CA HIS A 135 -20.26 0.82 -4.85
C HIS A 135 -18.88 0.17 -4.93
N LEU A 136 -18.31 -0.07 -3.76
CA LEU A 136 -17.10 -0.86 -3.54
C LEU A 136 -17.47 -2.05 -2.65
N VAL A 137 -17.39 -3.27 -3.18
CA VAL A 137 -17.74 -4.49 -2.45
C VAL A 137 -16.51 -5.37 -2.32
N PRO A 138 -16.03 -5.64 -1.08
CA PRO A 138 -14.92 -6.56 -0.88
C PRO A 138 -15.35 -7.98 -1.22
N GLU A 139 -14.57 -8.66 -2.08
CA GLU A 139 -14.82 -10.04 -2.47
C GLU A 139 -13.96 -11.02 -1.70
N ARG A 140 -12.68 -10.65 -1.47
CA ARG A 140 -11.71 -11.49 -0.78
C ARG A 140 -10.66 -10.64 -0.07
N GLU A 141 -10.18 -11.13 1.06
CA GLU A 141 -9.24 -10.43 1.92
C GLU A 141 -8.02 -11.30 2.25
N LEU A 142 -6.87 -10.67 2.33
CA LEU A 142 -5.60 -11.25 2.75
C LEU A 142 -5.19 -10.58 4.06
N TYR A 143 -4.91 -11.39 5.07
CA TYR A 143 -4.57 -10.90 6.39
C TYR A 143 -3.09 -11.12 6.71
N TYR A 144 -2.53 -10.23 7.52
CA TYR A 144 -1.22 -10.45 8.09
C TYR A 144 -1.20 -11.78 8.89
N PRO A 145 -0.16 -12.61 8.78
CA PRO A 145 1.14 -12.30 8.19
C PRO A 145 1.34 -12.74 6.72
N ASP A 146 0.31 -13.08 5.98
CA ASP A 146 0.43 -13.53 4.59
C ASP A 146 0.65 -12.33 3.62
N SER A 147 1.47 -11.36 4.02
CA SER A 147 1.65 -10.10 3.33
C SER A 147 2.73 -10.13 2.26
N LEU A 148 2.35 -9.86 1.02
CA LEU A 148 3.28 -9.69 -0.10
C LEU A 148 4.18 -8.46 0.11
N GLY A 149 3.63 -7.37 0.65
CA GLY A 149 4.38 -6.15 0.95
C GLY A 149 5.38 -6.36 2.08
N ASP A 150 5.03 -7.15 3.12
CA ASP A 150 5.97 -7.49 4.20
C ASP A 150 7.09 -8.41 3.69
N LEU A 151 6.77 -9.41 2.86
CA LEU A 151 7.79 -10.26 2.22
C LEU A 151 8.77 -9.43 1.39
N TYR A 152 8.24 -8.47 0.60
CA TYR A 152 9.08 -7.57 -0.19
C TYR A 152 9.99 -6.72 0.69
N GLY A 153 9.44 -6.13 1.78
CA GLY A 153 10.20 -5.35 2.76
C GLY A 153 11.27 -6.17 3.47
N ARG A 154 11.01 -7.44 3.82
CA ARG A 154 11.99 -8.35 4.43
C ARG A 154 13.17 -8.64 3.49
N VAL A 155 12.92 -8.86 2.21
CA VAL A 155 13.99 -9.05 1.23
C VAL A 155 14.75 -7.72 1.00
N THR A 156 14.05 -6.60 1.02
CA THR A 156 14.69 -5.27 0.96
C THR A 156 15.72 -5.11 2.09
N GLU A 157 15.33 -5.45 3.31
CA GLU A 157 16.24 -5.42 4.48
C GLU A 157 17.38 -6.44 4.36
N LEU A 158 17.08 -7.67 3.93
CA LEU A 158 18.07 -8.73 3.70
C LEU A 158 19.17 -8.29 2.72
N LEU A 159 18.79 -7.57 1.67
CA LEU A 159 19.71 -7.01 0.67
C LEU A 159 20.44 -5.74 1.14
N GLY A 160 20.24 -5.31 2.40
CA GLY A 160 20.92 -4.18 2.99
C GLY A 160 20.30 -2.82 2.69
N PHE A 161 19.07 -2.79 2.18
CA PHE A 161 18.32 -1.57 1.92
C PHE A 161 17.32 -1.28 3.06
N LYS A 162 16.84 -0.05 3.11
CA LYS A 162 15.87 0.39 4.14
C LYS A 162 14.44 0.00 3.73
N PRO A 163 13.77 -0.90 4.50
CA PRO A 163 12.38 -1.26 4.24
C PRO A 163 11.46 -0.05 4.45
N ASN A 164 10.34 -0.01 3.73
CA ASN A 164 9.38 1.10 3.62
C ASN A 164 9.96 2.40 3.02
N ALA A 165 11.06 2.32 2.29
CA ALA A 165 11.69 3.48 1.64
C ALA A 165 12.47 3.12 0.37
N GLU A 166 13.09 1.94 0.32
CA GLU A 166 14.06 1.61 -0.72
C GLU A 166 13.72 0.33 -1.50
N GLU A 167 12.47 -0.12 -1.46
CA GLU A 167 11.99 -1.28 -2.23
C GLU A 167 12.22 -1.13 -3.74
N HIS A 168 12.22 0.10 -4.24
CA HIS A 168 12.53 0.41 -5.64
C HIS A 168 13.94 -0.03 -6.05
N LYS A 169 14.89 -0.10 -5.10
CA LYS A 169 16.25 -0.61 -5.37
C LYS A 169 16.23 -2.12 -5.63
N VAL A 170 15.37 -2.86 -4.93
CA VAL A 170 15.16 -4.30 -5.17
C VAL A 170 14.54 -4.52 -6.55
N GLN A 171 13.59 -3.67 -6.97
CA GLN A 171 13.05 -3.70 -8.33
C GLN A 171 14.15 -3.48 -9.38
N TRP A 172 15.04 -2.48 -9.18
CA TRP A 172 16.15 -2.25 -10.10
C TRP A 172 17.09 -3.45 -10.17
N LEU A 173 17.48 -4.00 -9.02
CA LEU A 173 18.32 -5.20 -8.97
C LEU A 173 17.69 -6.36 -9.72
N SER A 174 16.38 -6.58 -9.56
CA SER A 174 15.68 -7.68 -10.24
C SER A 174 15.70 -7.54 -11.76
N ALA A 175 15.78 -6.32 -12.28
CA ALA A 175 15.85 -6.03 -13.71
C ALA A 175 17.28 -6.08 -14.29
N THR A 176 18.31 -6.27 -13.46
CA THR A 176 19.71 -6.32 -13.93
C THR A 176 20.20 -7.72 -14.29
N THR A 177 19.35 -8.74 -14.12
CA THR A 177 19.74 -10.14 -14.35
C THR A 177 18.60 -10.96 -14.93
N ASP A 178 18.97 -11.95 -15.76
CA ASP A 178 18.06 -13.00 -16.22
C ASP A 178 18.20 -14.29 -15.38
N ASP A 179 19.02 -14.26 -14.32
CA ASP A 179 19.25 -15.40 -13.43
C ASP A 179 18.07 -15.58 -12.46
N LEU A 180 17.20 -16.52 -12.80
CA LEU A 180 15.97 -16.84 -12.07
C LEU A 180 16.12 -18.03 -11.11
N ARG A 181 17.37 -18.42 -10.73
CA ARG A 181 17.64 -19.62 -9.91
C ARG A 181 16.86 -19.66 -8.59
N PHE A 182 16.48 -18.53 -8.01
CA PHE A 182 15.75 -18.45 -6.75
C PHE A 182 14.22 -18.31 -6.89
N VAL A 183 13.68 -18.31 -8.11
CA VAL A 183 12.21 -18.30 -8.30
C VAL A 183 11.54 -19.46 -7.58
N GLY A 184 12.14 -20.67 -7.68
CA GLY A 184 11.65 -21.86 -6.98
C GLY A 184 11.61 -21.70 -5.47
N LEU A 185 12.64 -21.09 -4.87
CA LEU A 185 12.67 -20.77 -3.44
C LEU A 185 11.54 -19.83 -3.05
N PHE A 186 11.33 -18.74 -3.80
CA PHE A 186 10.26 -17.80 -3.48
C PHE A 186 8.86 -18.37 -3.75
N ARG A 187 8.68 -19.30 -4.67
CA ARG A 187 7.42 -20.05 -4.84
C ARG A 187 7.14 -21.03 -3.69
N GLU A 188 8.17 -21.54 -3.02
CA GLU A 188 7.99 -22.32 -1.79
C GLU A 188 7.62 -21.44 -0.61
N ILE A 189 8.24 -20.24 -0.49
CA ILE A 189 7.92 -19.26 0.55
C ILE A 189 6.53 -18.69 0.34
N LEU A 190 6.21 -18.32 -0.90
CA LEU A 190 4.95 -17.70 -1.31
C LEU A 190 4.16 -18.71 -2.14
N PHE A 191 3.37 -19.52 -1.49
CA PHE A 191 2.56 -20.55 -2.15
C PHE A 191 1.09 -20.14 -2.22
N THR A 192 0.35 -20.77 -3.12
CA THR A 192 -1.08 -20.55 -3.27
C THR A 192 -1.84 -21.67 -2.57
N ASP A 193 -2.77 -21.32 -1.68
CA ASP A 193 -3.64 -22.29 -1.03
C ASP A 193 -4.73 -22.84 -1.97
N THR A 194 -5.52 -23.77 -1.50
CA THR A 194 -6.62 -24.40 -2.27
C THR A 194 -7.68 -23.38 -2.71
N SER A 195 -7.73 -22.21 -2.11
CA SER A 195 -8.65 -21.13 -2.47
C SER A 195 -8.10 -20.22 -3.58
N GLY A 196 -6.86 -20.42 -4.02
CA GLY A 196 -6.19 -19.60 -5.01
C GLY A 196 -5.62 -18.29 -4.47
N TRP A 197 -5.45 -18.19 -3.11
CA TRP A 197 -4.85 -17.01 -2.49
C TRP A 197 -3.45 -17.29 -1.97
N PRO A 198 -2.57 -16.28 -1.98
CA PRO A 198 -1.20 -16.44 -1.52
C PRO A 198 -1.14 -16.67 -0.01
N ARG A 199 -0.21 -17.52 0.39
CA ARG A 199 0.17 -17.79 1.77
C ARG A 199 1.68 -17.74 1.92
N ILE A 200 2.15 -17.38 3.10
CA ILE A 200 3.56 -17.34 3.43
C ILE A 200 3.93 -18.57 4.28
N ASP A 201 4.88 -19.38 3.83
CA ASP A 201 5.46 -20.44 4.66
C ASP A 201 6.33 -19.83 5.76
N ARG A 202 5.78 -19.78 6.97
CA ARG A 202 6.43 -19.17 8.13
C ARG A 202 7.68 -19.89 8.60
N SER A 203 7.90 -21.11 8.18
CA SER A 203 9.11 -21.85 8.55
C SER A 203 10.39 -21.24 7.97
N TYR A 204 10.26 -20.35 6.98
CA TYR A 204 11.36 -19.58 6.44
C TYR A 204 11.70 -18.32 7.25
N PHE A 205 10.96 -18.04 8.33
CA PHE A 205 11.12 -16.83 9.14
C PHE A 205 11.20 -17.16 10.62
N HIS A 206 11.89 -16.29 11.37
CA HIS A 206 11.79 -16.28 12.82
C HIS A 206 10.56 -15.49 13.27
N GLY A 207 9.91 -15.93 14.34
CA GLY A 207 8.82 -15.19 14.99
C GLY A 207 9.29 -13.86 15.57
N GLU A 208 10.58 -13.76 15.90
CA GLU A 208 11.22 -12.55 16.39
C GLU A 208 12.19 -12.02 15.31
N LEU A 209 12.12 -10.71 15.02
CA LEU A 209 13.01 -10.03 14.07
C LEU A 209 14.41 -9.85 14.65
N ARG A 210 15.21 -10.90 14.70
CA ARG A 210 16.59 -10.85 15.27
C ARG A 210 17.70 -10.77 14.23
N VAL A 211 17.42 -11.14 12.98
CA VAL A 211 18.35 -11.07 11.85
C VAL A 211 17.76 -10.23 10.74
N ARG A 212 18.59 -9.68 9.86
CA ARG A 212 18.15 -8.88 8.72
C ARG A 212 17.04 -9.60 7.94
N GLY A 213 15.88 -8.96 7.81
CA GLY A 213 14.70 -9.52 7.16
C GLY A 213 14.00 -10.63 7.95
N GLY A 214 14.55 -11.08 9.09
CA GLY A 214 13.98 -12.12 9.94
C GLY A 214 13.94 -13.51 9.30
N PHE A 215 14.82 -13.82 8.35
CA PHE A 215 14.88 -15.13 7.71
C PHE A 215 15.54 -16.18 8.63
N SER A 216 14.98 -17.40 8.61
CA SER A 216 15.44 -18.52 9.42
C SER A 216 16.61 -19.29 8.77
N ALA A 217 17.25 -20.18 9.55
CA ALA A 217 18.27 -21.11 9.06
C ALA A 217 17.83 -21.87 7.80
N ARG A 218 16.55 -22.24 7.69
CA ARG A 218 16.01 -22.92 6.51
C ARG A 218 16.19 -22.08 5.23
N PHE A 219 15.97 -20.78 5.31
CA PHE A 219 16.20 -19.90 4.16
C PHE A 219 17.68 -19.86 3.77
N TYR A 220 18.57 -19.64 4.74
CA TYR A 220 20.02 -19.58 4.49
C TYR A 220 20.57 -20.90 3.94
N GLN A 221 20.10 -22.05 4.44
CA GLN A 221 20.46 -23.37 3.91
C GLN A 221 20.10 -23.52 2.43
N ARG A 222 18.96 -22.98 1.98
CA ARG A 222 18.55 -22.98 0.56
C ARG A 222 19.49 -22.13 -0.32
N LEU A 223 20.22 -21.18 0.29
CA LEU A 223 21.25 -20.39 -0.38
C LEU A 223 22.64 -21.01 -0.29
N GLY A 224 22.81 -22.10 0.47
CA GLY A 224 24.11 -22.69 0.78
C GLY A 224 24.93 -21.89 1.78
N LEU A 225 24.26 -21.14 2.67
CA LEU A 225 24.87 -20.25 3.66
C LEU A 225 24.49 -20.66 5.09
N GLU A 226 25.30 -20.25 6.06
CA GLU A 226 24.95 -20.30 7.48
C GLU A 226 24.02 -19.11 7.82
N GLU A 227 23.14 -19.34 8.79
CA GLU A 227 22.20 -18.31 9.25
C GLU A 227 22.92 -17.04 9.73
N GLY A 228 22.40 -15.89 9.30
CA GLY A 228 22.95 -14.59 9.66
C GLY A 228 24.20 -14.17 8.91
N THR A 229 24.68 -15.00 7.96
CA THR A 229 25.80 -14.62 7.08
C THR A 229 25.38 -13.46 6.19
N ASP A 230 26.25 -12.48 6.01
CA ASP A 230 26.05 -11.42 5.02
C ASP A 230 25.98 -12.02 3.62
N LEU A 231 24.97 -11.63 2.85
CA LEU A 231 24.79 -12.17 1.50
C LEU A 231 25.94 -11.76 0.58
N PRO A 232 26.56 -12.72 -0.11
CA PRO A 232 27.49 -12.42 -1.19
C PRO A 232 26.83 -11.51 -2.25
N PRO A 233 27.52 -10.45 -2.73
CA PRO A 233 26.96 -9.55 -3.74
C PRO A 233 26.41 -10.25 -5.00
N ALA A 234 27.02 -11.38 -5.39
CA ALA A 234 26.59 -12.19 -6.52
C ALA A 234 25.17 -12.80 -6.37
N LEU A 235 24.62 -12.87 -5.14
CA LEU A 235 23.29 -13.37 -4.88
C LEU A 235 22.21 -12.26 -4.88
N HIS A 236 22.60 -10.99 -4.78
CA HIS A 236 21.63 -9.90 -4.61
C HIS A 236 20.66 -9.80 -5.78
N ALA A 237 21.15 -9.69 -7.02
CA ALA A 237 20.29 -9.57 -8.20
C ALA A 237 19.46 -10.83 -8.45
N PRO A 238 19.99 -12.08 -8.38
CA PRO A 238 19.19 -13.29 -8.53
C PRO A 238 18.10 -13.44 -7.45
N LEU A 239 18.37 -13.06 -6.19
CA LEU A 239 17.35 -13.07 -5.14
C LEU A 239 16.25 -12.04 -5.41
N ALA A 240 16.63 -10.82 -5.80
CA ALA A 240 15.68 -9.79 -6.18
C ALA A 240 14.79 -10.23 -7.36
N ALA A 241 15.38 -10.86 -8.39
CA ALA A 241 14.66 -11.39 -9.56
C ALA A 241 13.71 -12.53 -9.19
N GLY A 242 14.15 -13.45 -8.32
CA GLY A 242 13.32 -14.52 -7.81
C GLY A 242 12.10 -14.03 -7.03
N LEU A 243 12.30 -13.06 -6.13
CA LEU A 243 11.22 -12.42 -5.39
C LEU A 243 10.25 -11.72 -6.36
N GLN A 244 10.76 -10.85 -7.24
CA GLN A 244 9.94 -10.07 -8.16
C GLN A 244 9.04 -10.98 -8.99
N ARG A 245 9.58 -12.06 -9.56
CA ARG A 245 8.82 -13.02 -10.36
C ARG A 245 7.73 -13.71 -9.53
N ALA A 246 8.03 -14.16 -8.32
CA ALA A 246 7.04 -14.81 -7.46
C ALA A 246 5.91 -13.87 -7.05
N ILE A 247 6.23 -12.60 -6.76
CA ILE A 247 5.22 -11.56 -6.45
C ILE A 247 4.35 -11.28 -7.68
N GLU A 248 4.92 -11.15 -8.88
CA GLU A 248 4.16 -10.95 -10.11
C GLU A 248 3.17 -12.09 -10.35
N GLU A 249 3.61 -13.34 -10.20
CA GLU A 249 2.77 -14.52 -10.36
C GLU A 249 1.62 -14.53 -9.34
N ALA A 250 1.91 -14.29 -8.08
CA ALA A 250 0.90 -14.25 -7.03
C ALA A 250 -0.15 -13.16 -7.27
N VAL A 251 0.29 -11.96 -7.65
CA VAL A 251 -0.64 -10.84 -7.92
C VAL A 251 -1.46 -11.08 -9.17
N LEU A 252 -0.90 -11.69 -10.22
CA LEU A 252 -1.63 -12.09 -11.41
C LEU A 252 -2.77 -13.07 -11.08
N GLU A 253 -2.53 -14.02 -10.18
CA GLU A 253 -3.57 -14.96 -9.74
C GLU A 253 -4.63 -14.25 -8.86
N MET A 254 -4.21 -13.39 -7.92
CA MET A 254 -5.13 -12.60 -7.09
C MET A 254 -6.03 -11.68 -7.92
N ALA A 255 -5.45 -11.00 -8.90
CA ALA A 255 -6.19 -10.11 -9.78
C ALA A 255 -7.21 -10.89 -10.64
N GLY A 256 -6.80 -12.06 -11.16
CA GLY A 256 -7.61 -12.83 -12.09
C GLY A 256 -7.58 -12.26 -13.51
N ARG A 257 -8.73 -12.11 -14.13
CA ARG A 257 -8.88 -11.55 -15.48
C ARG A 257 -10.16 -10.75 -15.62
N GLY A 258 -10.19 -9.79 -16.53
CA GLY A 258 -11.35 -8.96 -16.78
C GLY A 258 -11.08 -7.81 -17.75
N GLU A 259 -11.99 -6.84 -17.76
CA GLU A 259 -11.88 -5.67 -18.62
C GLU A 259 -10.99 -4.59 -17.97
N SER A 260 -11.29 -4.17 -16.75
CA SER A 260 -10.64 -3.06 -16.07
C SER A 260 -10.14 -3.47 -14.69
N LEU A 261 -8.87 -3.19 -14.40
CA LEU A 261 -8.22 -3.41 -13.13
C LEU A 261 -7.70 -2.08 -12.58
N CYS A 262 -8.03 -1.77 -11.33
CA CYS A 262 -7.42 -0.68 -10.57
C CYS A 262 -6.52 -1.25 -9.47
N LEU A 263 -5.38 -0.60 -9.22
CA LEU A 263 -4.44 -1.01 -8.18
C LEU A 263 -4.19 0.11 -7.18
N GLY A 264 -4.14 -0.22 -5.90
CA GLY A 264 -3.82 0.67 -4.79
C GLY A 264 -3.00 -0.02 -3.72
N GLY A 265 -2.48 0.76 -2.77
CA GLY A 265 -1.57 0.30 -1.73
C GLY A 265 -0.11 0.38 -2.13
N GLY A 266 0.79 0.21 -1.17
CA GLY A 266 2.23 0.41 -1.36
C GLY A 266 2.86 -0.46 -2.45
N LEU A 267 2.34 -1.68 -2.66
CA LEU A 267 2.86 -2.59 -3.69
C LEU A 267 2.55 -2.09 -5.12
N ALA A 268 1.56 -1.23 -5.30
CA ALA A 268 1.23 -0.62 -6.59
C ALA A 268 2.28 0.41 -7.09
N PHE A 269 3.27 0.76 -6.28
CA PHE A 269 4.47 1.49 -6.75
C PHE A 269 5.46 0.60 -7.52
N ASN A 270 5.26 -0.72 -7.54
CA ASN A 270 6.14 -1.63 -8.25
C ASN A 270 5.85 -1.59 -9.76
N ALA A 271 6.65 -0.82 -10.48
CA ALA A 271 6.48 -0.62 -11.93
C ALA A 271 6.64 -1.91 -12.75
N LEU A 272 7.49 -2.85 -12.30
CA LEU A 272 7.65 -4.14 -12.98
C LEU A 272 6.41 -5.01 -12.83
N LEU A 273 5.79 -4.99 -11.64
CA LEU A 273 4.51 -5.66 -11.39
C LEU A 273 3.39 -5.09 -12.29
N ILE A 274 3.28 -3.75 -12.39
CA ILE A 274 2.29 -3.11 -13.26
C ILE A 274 2.51 -3.54 -14.72
N ALA A 275 3.75 -3.47 -15.18
CA ALA A 275 4.11 -3.92 -16.52
C ALA A 275 3.83 -5.42 -16.76
N ALA A 276 3.99 -6.27 -15.73
CA ALA A 276 3.64 -7.70 -15.82
C ALA A 276 2.11 -7.88 -15.97
N LEU A 277 1.31 -7.13 -15.22
CA LEU A 277 -0.16 -7.13 -15.32
C LEU A 277 -0.62 -6.69 -16.72
N GLU A 278 -0.08 -5.59 -17.24
CA GLU A 278 -0.40 -5.10 -18.58
C GLU A 278 -0.01 -6.11 -19.68
N ARG A 279 1.20 -6.65 -19.61
CA ARG A 279 1.70 -7.63 -20.60
C ARG A 279 1.04 -9.01 -20.51
N SER A 280 0.37 -9.32 -19.40
CA SER A 280 -0.27 -10.62 -19.20
C SER A 280 -1.40 -10.94 -20.18
N GLY A 281 -2.00 -9.91 -20.80
CA GLY A 281 -3.21 -10.02 -21.62
C GLY A 281 -4.45 -10.46 -20.83
N ARG A 282 -4.36 -10.54 -19.51
CA ARG A 282 -5.51 -10.89 -18.64
C ARG A 282 -6.46 -9.72 -18.45
N TRP A 283 -5.97 -8.48 -18.61
CA TRP A 283 -6.71 -7.23 -18.42
C TRP A 283 -6.61 -6.38 -19.67
N LYS A 284 -7.74 -5.80 -20.09
CA LYS A 284 -7.76 -4.88 -21.22
C LYS A 284 -7.24 -3.49 -20.83
N HIS A 285 -7.54 -3.08 -19.60
CA HIS A 285 -7.14 -1.80 -19.03
C HIS A 285 -6.61 -1.99 -17.61
N VAL A 286 -5.48 -1.37 -17.31
CA VAL A 286 -4.90 -1.31 -15.96
C VAL A 286 -4.75 0.15 -15.58
N PHE A 287 -5.20 0.52 -14.39
CA PHE A 287 -5.10 1.87 -13.84
C PHE A 287 -4.43 1.84 -12.47
N VAL A 288 -3.46 2.71 -12.28
CA VAL A 288 -2.81 2.96 -10.99
C VAL A 288 -2.88 4.44 -10.69
N GLN A 289 -3.43 4.78 -9.53
CA GLN A 289 -3.44 6.16 -9.06
C GLN A 289 -2.01 6.58 -8.70
N PRO A 290 -1.50 7.74 -9.16
CA PRO A 290 -0.10 8.14 -8.97
C PRO A 290 0.38 8.15 -7.52
N ALA A 291 -0.48 8.49 -6.57
CA ALA A 291 -0.20 8.40 -5.13
C ALA A 291 -0.78 7.10 -4.56
N ALA A 292 -0.39 5.93 -5.10
CA ALA A 292 -0.98 4.64 -4.76
C ALA A 292 -0.79 4.23 -3.28
N GLY A 293 0.25 4.74 -2.60
CA GLY A 293 0.58 4.42 -1.21
C GLY A 293 -0.24 5.21 -0.18
N ASN A 294 0.26 5.22 1.06
CA ASN A 294 -0.47 5.72 2.23
C ASN A 294 -0.94 7.18 2.11
N ALA A 295 -0.15 8.06 1.48
CA ALA A 295 -0.55 9.46 1.26
C ALA A 295 -1.83 9.58 0.42
N GLY A 296 -2.00 8.71 -0.58
CA GLY A 296 -3.19 8.69 -1.44
C GLY A 296 -4.48 8.28 -0.73
N THR A 297 -4.38 7.67 0.46
CA THR A 297 -5.57 7.33 1.25
C THR A 297 -6.36 8.57 1.66
N ALA A 298 -5.71 9.74 1.77
CA ALA A 298 -6.43 11.01 2.00
C ALA A 298 -7.37 11.35 0.84
N VAL A 299 -6.96 11.09 -0.40
CA VAL A 299 -7.81 11.26 -1.60
C VAL A 299 -8.94 10.22 -1.59
N GLY A 300 -8.62 8.97 -1.27
CA GLY A 300 -9.65 7.93 -1.14
C GLY A 300 -10.69 8.24 -0.06
N ALA A 301 -10.26 8.82 1.04
CA ALA A 301 -11.16 9.21 2.12
C ALA A 301 -12.22 10.24 1.67
N VAL A 302 -11.82 11.27 0.92
CA VAL A 302 -12.78 12.28 0.42
C VAL A 302 -13.69 11.75 -0.68
N PHE A 303 -13.24 10.75 -1.44
CA PHE A 303 -14.08 10.11 -2.46
C PHE A 303 -15.09 9.14 -1.85
N TYR A 304 -14.77 8.53 -0.72
CA TYR A 304 -15.63 7.56 -0.05
C TYR A 304 -16.70 8.22 0.82
N ALA A 305 -16.37 9.35 1.46
CA ALA A 305 -17.26 10.07 2.39
C ALA A 305 -18.34 10.88 1.65
#